data_21acb0c6f045ad658a2a893e093260f1
#
_entry.id   21acb0c6f045ad658a2a893e093260f1
#
_cell.length_a   1.000
_cell.length_b   1.000
_cell.length_c   1.000
_cell.angle_alpha   90.00
_cell.angle_beta   90.00
_cell.angle_gamma   90.00
#
_symmetry.space_group_name_H-M   'P 1'
#
loop_
_entity.id
_entity.type
_entity.pdbx_description
1 polymer ?
#
loop_
_entity_poly.entity_id
_entity_poly.type
_entity_poly.pdbx_seq_one_letter_code
_entity_poly.pdbx_strand_id
1 'polypeptide(L)'
;MAEEQDAGTTGLPIDEELRDALDRVTVSDVLLNALTATTSLAFRRVSPEARDLPQARLAIEALRALEPVLRENGADESLVRDLEQARTNLQLAYATAVGEESPKDT
;
A
#
# COMPACT_ATOMS: atom_id res chain seq x y z
N MET A 1 -11.86 36.08 -3.01
CA MET A 1 -11.78 35.74 -3.00
C MET A 1 -11.37 34.82 -3.00
N ALA A 2 -11.09 34.56 -3.21
CA ALA A 2 -10.69 33.74 -3.40
C ALA A 2 -10.68 32.83 -2.61
N GLU A 3 -10.82 32.85 -2.09
CA GLU A 3 -10.78 32.21 -1.48
C GLU A 3 -11.36 31.31 -1.37
N GLU A 4 -11.92 31.29 -1.48
CA GLU A 4 -12.60 30.57 -1.43
C GLU A 4 -12.40 29.58 -1.96
N GLN A 5 -12.17 29.62 -2.62
CA GLN A 5 -11.92 28.80 -3.30
C GLN A 5 -11.27 27.85 -2.79
N ASP A 6 -10.71 28.12 -2.33
CA ASP A 6 -9.94 27.31 -1.82
C ASP A 6 -10.51 26.54 -0.90
N ALA A 7 -11.44 26.87 -0.46
CA ALA A 7 -12.01 26.19 0.49
C ALA A 7 -12.28 24.84 0.08
N GLY A 8 -12.88 24.65 -0.93
CA GLY A 8 -13.29 23.38 -1.27
C GLY A 8 -12.15 22.46 -1.53
N THR A 9 -10.99 22.96 -1.56
CA THR A 9 -9.90 22.11 -1.86
C THR A 9 -9.26 21.54 -0.64
N THR A 10 -9.81 21.79 0.49
CA THR A 10 -9.23 21.24 1.70
C THR A 10 -7.81 21.59 1.84
N GLY A 11 -7.44 22.74 1.38
CA GLY A 11 -6.11 23.22 1.57
C GLY A 11 -5.12 22.84 0.50
N LEU A 12 -5.53 22.03 -0.46
CA LEU A 12 -4.61 21.67 -1.52
C LEU A 12 -4.87 22.53 -2.75
N PRO A 13 -3.84 23.20 -3.24
CA PRO A 13 -4.04 23.96 -4.49
C PRO A 13 -4.18 22.97 -5.63
N ILE A 14 -5.24 23.06 -6.34
CA ILE A 14 -5.48 22.19 -7.48
C ILE A 14 -5.61 23.07 -8.69
N ASP A 15 -4.60 23.08 -9.53
CA ASP A 15 -4.68 23.83 -10.77
C ASP A 15 -5.33 22.95 -11.82
N GLU A 16 -5.48 23.50 -12.99
CA GLU A 16 -6.23 22.84 -14.02
C GLU A 16 -5.53 21.59 -14.50
N GLU A 17 -4.22 21.61 -14.57
CA GLU A 17 -3.49 20.44 -15.00
C GLU A 17 -3.66 19.29 -14.02
N LEU A 18 -3.62 19.58 -12.74
CA LEU A 18 -3.79 18.55 -11.74
C LEU A 18 -5.21 18.00 -11.79
N ARG A 19 -6.19 18.89 -11.97
CA ARG A 19 -7.56 18.45 -12.08
C ARG A 19 -7.75 17.51 -13.26
N ASP A 20 -7.17 17.87 -14.41
CA ASP A 20 -7.26 17.03 -15.58
C ASP A 20 -6.62 15.68 -15.34
N ALA A 21 -5.48 15.69 -14.67
CA ALA A 21 -4.81 14.42 -14.35
C ALA A 21 -5.66 13.56 -13.44
N LEU A 22 -6.28 14.19 -12.44
CA LEU A 22 -7.12 13.44 -11.50
C LEU A 22 -8.35 12.86 -12.19
N ASP A 23 -8.85 13.56 -13.21
CA ASP A 23 -10.01 13.06 -13.92
C ASP A 23 -9.71 11.82 -14.72
N ARG A 24 -8.44 11.55 -14.98
CA ARG A 24 -8.06 10.41 -15.81
C ARG A 24 -7.65 9.18 -15.01
N VAL A 25 -7.49 9.30 -13.69
CA VAL A 25 -7.11 8.15 -12.89
C VAL A 25 -8.31 7.65 -12.12
N THR A 26 -8.27 6.39 -11.79
CA THR A 26 -9.32 5.80 -10.97
C THR A 26 -8.81 5.60 -9.56
N VAL A 27 -9.73 5.47 -8.63
CA VAL A 27 -9.36 5.14 -7.27
C VAL A 27 -8.64 3.80 -7.23
N SER A 28 -9.05 2.85 -8.08
CA SER A 28 -8.37 1.56 -8.17
C SER A 28 -6.90 1.74 -8.50
N ASP A 29 -6.59 2.61 -9.46
CA ASP A 29 -5.20 2.85 -9.85
C ASP A 29 -4.40 3.41 -8.70
N VAL A 30 -4.98 4.35 -7.97
CA VAL A 30 -4.28 4.97 -6.85
C VAL A 30 -4.06 3.94 -5.74
N LEU A 31 -5.06 3.13 -5.46
CA LEU A 31 -4.93 2.10 -4.44
C LEU A 31 -3.89 1.07 -4.82
N LEU A 32 -3.88 0.65 -6.09
CA LEU A 32 -2.87 -0.31 -6.54
C LEU A 32 -1.47 0.26 -6.37
N ASN A 33 -1.29 1.50 -6.75
CA ASN A 33 0.02 2.14 -6.60
C ASN A 33 0.41 2.27 -5.15
N ALA A 34 -0.54 2.66 -4.31
CA ALA A 34 -0.26 2.80 -2.88
C ALA A 34 0.10 1.46 -2.26
N LEU A 35 -0.62 0.40 -2.64
CA LEU A 35 -0.34 -0.91 -2.08
C LEU A 35 0.97 -1.47 -2.58
N THR A 36 1.34 -1.16 -3.82
CA THR A 36 2.63 -1.56 -4.34
C THR A 36 3.75 -0.90 -3.53
N ALA A 37 3.61 0.40 -3.28
CA ALA A 37 4.59 1.10 -2.47
C ALA A 37 4.62 0.58 -1.04
N THR A 38 3.45 0.28 -0.50
CA THR A 38 3.34 -0.28 0.84
C THR A 38 4.07 -1.61 0.93
N THR A 39 3.91 -2.44 -0.09
CA THR A 39 4.55 -3.74 -0.13
C THR A 39 6.07 -3.59 -0.16
N SER A 40 6.57 -2.68 -0.98
CA SER A 40 8.00 -2.46 -1.06
C SER A 40 8.57 -1.99 0.27
N LEU A 41 7.86 -1.08 0.92
CA LEU A 41 8.29 -0.60 2.22
C LEU A 41 8.25 -1.73 3.24
N ALA A 42 7.24 -2.58 3.17
CA ALA A 42 7.11 -3.67 4.12
C ALA A 42 8.25 -4.67 3.98
N PHE A 43 8.71 -4.94 2.76
CA PHE A 43 9.87 -5.81 2.60
C PHE A 43 11.10 -5.19 3.27
N ARG A 44 11.19 -3.87 3.21
CA ARG A 44 12.29 -3.20 3.91
C ARG A 44 12.15 -3.40 5.41
N ARG A 45 10.92 -3.39 5.92
CA ARG A 45 10.68 -3.50 7.37
C ARG A 45 10.86 -4.91 7.91
N VAL A 46 11.00 -5.91 7.05
CA VAL A 46 11.36 -7.25 7.53
C VAL A 46 12.84 -7.52 7.36
N SER A 47 13.57 -6.66 6.68
CA SER A 47 14.99 -6.87 6.49
C SER A 47 15.73 -6.49 7.78
N PRO A 48 16.86 -7.14 8.05
CA PRO A 48 17.58 -6.86 9.29
C PRO A 48 17.98 -5.41 9.48
N GLU A 49 18.31 -4.73 8.37
CA GLU A 49 18.84 -3.37 8.45
C GLU A 49 17.80 -2.34 8.85
N ALA A 50 16.52 -2.63 8.62
CA ALA A 50 15.48 -1.64 8.88
C ALA A 50 14.25 -2.31 9.46
N ARG A 51 14.47 -3.27 10.32
CA ARG A 51 13.39 -4.11 10.83
C ARG A 51 12.40 -3.36 11.70
N ASP A 52 11.13 -3.55 11.39
CA ASP A 52 10.04 -3.00 12.17
C ASP A 52 8.85 -3.93 11.90
N LEU A 53 8.78 -4.99 12.67
CA LEU A 53 7.80 -6.05 12.42
C LEU A 53 6.35 -5.59 12.55
N PRO A 54 6.00 -4.73 13.52
CA PRO A 54 4.63 -4.25 13.57
C PRO A 54 4.22 -3.51 12.29
N GLN A 55 5.13 -2.77 11.69
CA GLN A 55 4.82 -2.07 10.44
C GLN A 55 4.68 -3.06 9.28
N ALA A 56 5.51 -4.08 9.25
CA ALA A 56 5.39 -5.10 8.23
C ALA A 56 4.05 -5.83 8.36
N ARG A 57 3.65 -6.12 9.58
CA ARG A 57 2.38 -6.79 9.83
C ARG A 57 1.21 -5.94 9.39
N LEU A 58 1.27 -4.65 9.67
CA LEU A 58 0.23 -3.73 9.24
C LEU A 58 0.06 -3.79 7.73
N ALA A 59 1.18 -3.80 7.00
CA ALA A 59 1.12 -3.87 5.55
C ALA A 59 0.47 -5.15 5.07
N ILE A 60 0.81 -6.28 5.69
CA ILE A 60 0.21 -7.56 5.33
C ILE A 60 -1.29 -7.52 5.54
N GLU A 61 -1.72 -6.98 6.66
CA GLU A 61 -3.15 -6.92 6.96
C GLU A 61 -3.88 -6.01 5.99
N ALA A 62 -3.27 -4.89 5.63
CA ALA A 62 -3.89 -3.98 4.67
C ALA A 62 -4.02 -4.64 3.30
N LEU A 63 -2.99 -5.35 2.87
CA LEU A 63 -3.05 -6.05 1.59
C LEU A 63 -4.16 -7.08 1.59
N ARG A 64 -4.25 -7.87 2.65
CA ARG A 64 -5.28 -8.89 2.73
C ARG A 64 -6.67 -8.30 2.71
N ALA A 65 -6.85 -7.17 3.36
CA ALA A 65 -8.16 -6.54 3.42
C ALA A 65 -8.55 -5.91 2.09
N LEU A 66 -7.60 -5.34 1.38
CA LEU A 66 -7.92 -4.56 0.19
C LEU A 66 -7.87 -5.35 -1.10
N GLU A 67 -7.17 -6.48 -1.14
CA GLU A 67 -7.13 -7.28 -2.36
C GLU A 67 -8.53 -7.66 -2.84
N PRO A 68 -9.40 -8.20 -1.99
CA PRO A 68 -10.74 -8.52 -2.48
C PRO A 68 -11.54 -7.28 -2.86
N VAL A 69 -11.34 -6.19 -2.15
CA VAL A 69 -12.04 -4.95 -2.49
C VAL A 69 -11.66 -4.50 -3.90
N LEU A 70 -10.38 -4.56 -4.21
CA LEU A 70 -9.92 -4.19 -5.55
C LEU A 70 -10.49 -5.11 -6.60
N ARG A 71 -10.46 -6.41 -6.32
CA ARG A 71 -10.94 -7.38 -7.30
C ARG A 71 -12.42 -7.20 -7.57
N GLU A 72 -13.21 -6.95 -6.54
CA GLU A 72 -14.64 -6.79 -6.69
C GLU A 72 -15.01 -5.50 -7.38
N ASN A 73 -14.11 -4.54 -7.43
CA ASN A 73 -14.40 -3.25 -8.01
C ASN A 73 -13.68 -3.00 -9.32
N GLY A 74 -13.29 -4.07 -10.00
CA GLY A 74 -12.82 -3.95 -11.36
C GLY A 74 -11.38 -3.57 -11.56
N ALA A 75 -10.56 -3.67 -10.52
CA ALA A 75 -9.14 -3.43 -10.69
C ALA A 75 -8.55 -4.46 -11.64
N ASP A 76 -7.45 -4.09 -12.27
CA ASP A 76 -6.79 -4.98 -13.22
C ASP A 76 -6.42 -6.29 -12.53
N GLU A 77 -6.95 -7.39 -13.07
CA GLU A 77 -6.79 -8.69 -12.43
C GLU A 77 -5.33 -9.11 -12.33
N SER A 78 -4.54 -8.82 -13.34
CA SER A 78 -3.14 -9.24 -13.28
C SER A 78 -2.37 -8.46 -12.22
N LEU A 79 -2.71 -7.20 -12.03
CA LEU A 79 -2.05 -6.40 -11.00
C LEU A 79 -2.47 -6.85 -9.60
N VAL A 80 -3.73 -7.20 -9.43
CA VAL A 80 -4.19 -7.73 -8.15
C VAL A 80 -3.50 -9.05 -7.85
N ARG A 81 -3.34 -9.88 -8.86
CA ARG A 81 -2.65 -11.15 -8.69
C ARG A 81 -1.19 -10.93 -8.30
N ASP A 82 -0.55 -9.94 -8.91
CA ASP A 82 0.82 -9.62 -8.54
C ASP A 82 0.92 -9.18 -7.09
N LEU A 83 -0.06 -8.40 -6.63
CA LEU A 83 -0.08 -8.00 -5.23
C LEU A 83 -0.28 -9.20 -4.30
N GLU A 84 -1.14 -10.12 -4.69
CA GLU A 84 -1.35 -11.32 -3.89
C GLU A 84 -0.07 -12.13 -3.78
N GLN A 85 0.65 -12.25 -4.88
CA GLN A 85 1.90 -12.98 -4.87
C GLN A 85 2.92 -12.29 -3.98
N ALA A 86 2.99 -10.97 -4.10
CA ALA A 86 3.92 -10.19 -3.27
C ALA A 86 3.53 -10.33 -1.80
N ARG A 87 2.25 -10.31 -1.48
CA ARG A 87 1.83 -10.48 -0.10
C ARG A 87 2.22 -11.85 0.43
N THR A 88 2.06 -12.88 -0.38
CA THR A 88 2.46 -14.22 0.04
C THR A 88 3.96 -14.26 0.35
N ASN A 89 4.75 -13.67 -0.53
CA ASN A 89 6.18 -13.63 -0.31
C ASN A 89 6.53 -12.81 0.93
N LEU A 90 5.82 -11.72 1.14
CA LEU A 90 6.05 -10.89 2.31
C LEU A 90 5.68 -11.63 3.59
N GLN A 91 4.61 -12.41 3.56
CA GLN A 91 4.23 -13.18 4.74
C GLN A 91 5.29 -14.22 5.09
N LEU A 92 5.89 -14.84 4.09
CA LEU A 92 6.97 -15.78 4.34
C LEU A 92 8.19 -15.06 4.92
N ALA A 93 8.51 -13.90 4.38
CA ALA A 93 9.64 -13.13 4.89
C ALA A 93 9.36 -12.66 6.31
N TYR A 94 8.12 -12.28 6.58
CA TYR A 94 7.73 -11.85 7.91
C TYR A 94 7.88 -13.01 8.91
N ALA A 95 7.43 -14.18 8.54
CA ALA A 95 7.54 -15.34 9.42
C ALA A 95 9.00 -15.64 9.74
N THR A 96 9.85 -15.56 8.73
CA THR A 96 11.27 -15.76 8.93
C THR A 96 11.84 -14.71 9.88
N ALA A 97 11.45 -13.45 9.68
CA ALA A 97 11.95 -12.38 10.53
C ALA A 97 11.50 -12.55 11.97
N VAL A 98 10.26 -12.98 12.17
CA VAL A 98 9.77 -13.24 13.52
C VAL A 98 10.61 -14.32 14.18
N GLY A 99 10.93 -15.36 13.44
CA GLY A 99 11.77 -16.43 13.98
C GLY A 99 13.14 -15.94 14.35
N GLU A 100 13.69 -15.03 13.57
CA GLU A 100 15.01 -14.48 13.87
C GLU A 100 15.00 -13.60 15.10
N GLU A 101 13.89 -12.90 15.34
CA GLU A 101 13.80 -12.04 16.50
C GLU A 101 13.47 -12.79 17.77
N SER A 102 12.86 -13.94 17.67
CA SER A 102 12.49 -14.70 18.82
C SER A 102 13.69 -15.40 19.38
N PRO A 103 13.91 -15.29 20.67
CA PRO A 103 15.03 -16.02 21.24
C PRO A 103 14.69 -17.47 21.20
N LYS A 104 15.59 -18.25 20.80
CA LYS A 104 15.36 -19.56 20.75
C LYS A 104 15.39 -20.12 21.96
N ASP A 105 15.25 -20.01 22.74
CA ASP A 105 15.17 -20.47 23.92
C ASP A 105 15.91 -21.41 24.13
N THR A 106 16.43 -21.51 23.83
CA THR A 106 17.19 -22.29 23.92
C THR A 106 17.76 -22.35 24.52
#